data_2546a7c41cbaab8829c4aaeab7383d36
#
_entry.id   2546a7c41cbaab8829c4aaeab7383d36
#
_cell.length_a   1.000
_cell.length_b   1.000
_cell.length_c   1.000
_cell.angle_alpha   90.00
_cell.angle_beta   90.00
_cell.angle_gamma   90.00
#
_symmetry.space_group_name_H-M   'P 1'
#
loop_
_entity.id
_entity.type
_entity.pdbx_description
1 polymer ?
#
loop_
_entity_poly.entity_id
_entity_poly.type
_entity_poly.pdbx_seq_one_letter_code
_entity_poly.pdbx_strand_id
1 'polypeptide(L)'
;MTQEQTIYERVENYWTNRSSSFLEQRTREFHSPLKARWITEFNKYLPHKKSLNILDIGCGTGFFTGILSQLEHEVIGIDLTKEMIHLATVFAKQEKFDAQFLVMDAQNLEFKDASFDIVIARNVTWTLPDVPKAYQEWLRVLKKGGLFINIDGNYGASSMTDTTHLPQHHAHHHLSQDTLSECEMIQRSLSISSEVRPQWDVQYLLNQEVDSLKIDRTISQRIYLDKDEFYNPTPLFLLCAKK
;
A
#
# COMPACT_ATOMS: atom_id res chain seq x y z
N MET A 1 -26.98 -18.75 -15.52
CA MET A 1 -26.89 -17.38 -14.96
C MET A 1 -25.57 -17.32 -14.21
N THR A 2 -24.56 -16.65 -14.75
CA THR A 2 -23.32 -16.40 -14.05
C THR A 2 -23.62 -15.45 -12.90
N GLN A 3 -23.33 -15.88 -11.66
CA GLN A 3 -23.45 -15.04 -10.49
C GLN A 3 -22.55 -13.83 -10.67
N GLU A 4 -23.09 -12.61 -10.50
CA GLU A 4 -22.31 -11.38 -10.61
C GLU A 4 -21.28 -11.38 -9.48
N GLN A 5 -20.00 -11.25 -9.82
CA GLN A 5 -18.90 -11.25 -8.84
C GLN A 5 -19.01 -10.01 -7.94
N THR A 6 -18.82 -10.20 -6.65
CA THR A 6 -18.73 -9.10 -5.69
C THR A 6 -17.49 -8.26 -5.97
N ILE A 7 -17.47 -7.00 -5.52
CA ILE A 7 -16.29 -6.14 -5.66
C ILE A 7 -15.05 -6.72 -4.97
N TYR A 8 -15.23 -7.44 -3.85
CA TYR A 8 -14.16 -8.16 -3.15
C TYR A 8 -13.53 -9.23 -4.04
N GLU A 9 -14.36 -10.10 -4.62
CA GLU A 9 -13.89 -11.17 -5.51
C GLU A 9 -13.17 -10.60 -6.74
N ARG A 10 -13.65 -9.46 -7.27
CA ARG A 10 -13.01 -8.80 -8.40
C ARG A 10 -11.63 -8.25 -8.03
N VAL A 11 -11.51 -7.59 -6.87
CA VAL A 11 -10.23 -7.08 -6.35
C VAL A 11 -9.25 -8.24 -6.13
N GLU A 12 -9.69 -9.31 -5.44
CA GLU A 12 -8.86 -10.49 -5.17
C GLU A 12 -8.40 -11.15 -6.48
N ASN A 13 -9.30 -11.38 -7.44
CA ASN A 13 -8.98 -11.97 -8.73
C ASN A 13 -8.02 -11.10 -9.55
N TYR A 14 -8.23 -9.79 -9.57
CA TYR A 14 -7.33 -8.86 -10.25
C TYR A 14 -5.90 -8.97 -9.72
N TRP A 15 -5.72 -8.90 -8.40
CA TRP A 15 -4.41 -8.97 -7.78
C TRP A 15 -3.79 -10.38 -7.85
N THR A 16 -4.59 -11.44 -7.81
CA THR A 16 -4.13 -12.81 -8.08
C THR A 16 -3.52 -12.90 -9.47
N ASN A 17 -4.21 -12.40 -10.49
CA ASN A 17 -3.73 -12.41 -11.88
C ASN A 17 -2.50 -11.52 -12.10
N ARG A 18 -2.34 -10.47 -11.29
CA ARG A 18 -1.22 -9.53 -11.34
C ARG A 18 0.02 -9.98 -10.56
N SER A 19 -0.12 -10.96 -9.68
CA SER A 19 0.87 -11.28 -8.64
C SER A 19 2.27 -11.55 -9.19
N SER A 20 2.43 -12.39 -10.22
CA SER A 20 3.74 -12.73 -10.79
C SER A 20 4.44 -11.52 -11.41
N SER A 21 3.75 -10.75 -12.26
CA SER A 21 4.30 -9.54 -12.88
C SER A 21 4.57 -8.44 -11.86
N PHE A 22 3.76 -8.40 -10.79
CA PHE A 22 3.96 -7.48 -9.67
C PHE A 22 5.20 -7.84 -8.87
N LEU A 23 5.46 -9.13 -8.60
CA LEU A 23 6.70 -9.59 -7.94
C LEU A 23 7.94 -9.18 -8.76
N GLU A 24 7.94 -9.43 -10.07
CA GLU A 24 9.07 -9.04 -10.93
C GLU A 24 9.34 -7.54 -10.84
N GLN A 25 8.31 -6.72 -10.92
CA GLN A 25 8.42 -5.27 -10.79
C GLN A 25 8.96 -4.87 -9.41
N ARG A 26 8.43 -5.43 -8.32
CA ARG A 26 8.84 -5.11 -6.95
C ARG A 26 10.25 -5.60 -6.64
N THR A 27 10.67 -6.73 -7.20
CA THR A 27 12.06 -7.21 -7.10
C THR A 27 13.02 -6.22 -7.76
N ARG A 28 12.72 -5.75 -8.98
CA ARG A 28 13.54 -4.72 -9.63
C ARG A 28 13.55 -3.41 -8.84
N GLU A 29 12.40 -2.97 -8.33
CA GLU A 29 12.30 -1.78 -7.48
C GLU A 29 13.16 -1.92 -6.21
N PHE A 30 13.17 -3.10 -5.58
CA PHE A 30 13.94 -3.37 -4.36
C PHE A 30 15.46 -3.28 -4.59
N HIS A 31 15.94 -3.58 -5.79
CA HIS A 31 17.35 -3.45 -6.19
C HIS A 31 17.68 -2.11 -6.87
N SER A 32 16.70 -1.20 -6.96
CA SER A 32 16.87 0.13 -7.54
C SER A 32 17.19 1.20 -6.49
N PRO A 33 17.56 2.41 -6.91
CA PRO A 33 17.73 3.55 -5.99
C PRO A 33 16.47 3.90 -5.17
N LEU A 34 15.28 3.46 -5.60
CA LEU A 34 14.03 3.74 -4.89
C LEU A 34 14.03 3.16 -3.47
N LYS A 35 14.64 1.98 -3.27
CA LYS A 35 14.79 1.40 -1.92
C LYS A 35 15.46 2.37 -0.95
N ALA A 36 16.59 2.96 -1.36
CA ALA A 36 17.32 3.91 -0.52
C ALA A 36 16.52 5.19 -0.27
N ARG A 37 15.75 5.64 -1.27
CA ARG A 37 14.83 6.79 -1.12
C ARG A 37 13.73 6.49 -0.10
N TRP A 38 13.12 5.30 -0.14
CA TRP A 38 12.13 4.88 0.84
C TRP A 38 12.71 4.77 2.26
N ILE A 39 13.91 4.22 2.41
CA ILE A 39 14.62 4.18 3.69
C ILE A 39 14.82 5.61 4.24
N THR A 40 15.20 6.54 3.38
CA THR A 40 15.36 7.96 3.76
C THR A 40 14.03 8.57 4.23
N GLU A 41 12.92 8.25 3.57
CA GLU A 41 11.60 8.72 4.01
C GLU A 41 11.20 8.07 5.35
N PHE A 42 11.37 6.76 5.53
CA PHE A 42 11.06 6.10 6.79
C PHE A 42 11.83 6.70 7.97
N ASN A 43 13.11 7.03 7.80
CA ASN A 43 13.92 7.67 8.84
C ASN A 43 13.40 9.04 9.29
N LYS A 44 12.53 9.71 8.51
CA LYS A 44 11.91 10.98 8.89
C LYS A 44 10.69 10.80 9.80
N TYR A 45 10.00 9.67 9.68
CA TYR A 45 8.72 9.43 10.34
C TYR A 45 8.81 8.40 11.46
N LEU A 46 9.64 7.34 11.28
CA LEU A 46 9.75 6.28 12.26
C LEU A 46 10.51 6.75 13.51
N PRO A 47 10.05 6.38 14.71
CA PRO A 47 10.78 6.67 15.94
C PRO A 47 12.17 6.01 15.92
N HIS A 48 13.19 6.70 16.43
CA HIS A 48 14.53 6.15 16.64
C HIS A 48 14.52 5.14 17.80
N LYS A 49 13.93 3.99 17.56
CA LYS A 49 13.80 2.89 18.51
C LYS A 49 14.43 1.65 17.90
N LYS A 50 15.10 0.83 18.69
CA LYS A 50 15.90 -0.30 18.20
C LYS A 50 15.06 -1.31 17.43
N SER A 51 13.86 -1.61 17.89
CA SER A 51 12.90 -2.46 17.17
C SER A 51 11.49 -1.98 17.41
N LEU A 52 10.67 -2.01 16.38
CA LEU A 52 9.26 -1.64 16.36
C LEU A 52 8.45 -2.84 15.87
N ASN A 53 7.25 -3.06 16.45
CA ASN A 53 6.27 -3.98 15.89
C ASN A 53 5.48 -3.23 14.80
N ILE A 54 5.63 -3.63 13.56
CA ILE A 54 5.06 -2.95 12.39
C ILE A 54 4.07 -3.89 11.68
N LEU A 55 2.89 -3.36 11.34
CA LEU A 55 1.94 -4.00 10.46
C LEU A 55 1.97 -3.31 9.10
N ASP A 56 2.35 -4.05 8.06
CA ASP A 56 2.33 -3.62 6.65
C ASP A 56 1.04 -4.12 6.00
N ILE A 57 0.10 -3.21 5.80
CA ILE A 57 -1.23 -3.49 5.26
C ILE A 57 -1.21 -3.50 3.73
N GLY A 58 -1.77 -4.54 3.11
CA GLY A 58 -1.71 -4.72 1.67
C GLY A 58 -0.26 -4.80 1.20
N CYS A 59 0.53 -5.62 1.88
CA CYS A 59 1.97 -5.74 1.66
C CYS A 59 2.34 -6.22 0.25
N GLY A 60 1.37 -6.76 -0.51
CA GLY A 60 1.59 -7.36 -1.82
C GLY A 60 2.68 -8.42 -1.73
N THR A 61 3.70 -8.29 -2.57
CA THR A 61 4.86 -9.20 -2.58
C THR A 61 5.96 -8.83 -1.57
N GLY A 62 5.68 -7.97 -0.57
CA GLY A 62 6.56 -7.73 0.57
C GLY A 62 7.62 -6.65 0.41
N PHE A 63 7.45 -5.68 -0.48
CA PHE A 63 8.45 -4.63 -0.73
C PHE A 63 8.74 -3.77 0.51
N PHE A 64 7.70 -3.19 1.16
CA PHE A 64 7.89 -2.41 2.39
C PHE A 64 8.25 -3.31 3.57
N THR A 65 7.59 -4.47 3.68
CA THR A 65 7.93 -5.48 4.68
C THR A 65 9.42 -5.79 4.65
N GLY A 66 10.01 -6.03 3.47
CA GLY A 66 11.44 -6.33 3.32
C GLY A 66 12.36 -5.17 3.71
N ILE A 67 12.01 -3.94 3.33
CA ILE A 67 12.80 -2.75 3.74
C ILE A 67 12.79 -2.61 5.26
N LEU A 68 11.61 -2.68 5.89
CA LEU A 68 11.43 -2.46 7.32
C LEU A 68 12.08 -3.58 8.16
N SER A 69 12.00 -4.84 7.70
CA SER A 69 12.71 -5.96 8.33
C SER A 69 14.23 -5.80 8.26
N GLN A 70 14.76 -5.33 7.12
CA GLN A 70 16.20 -5.06 6.99
C GLN A 70 16.67 -3.85 7.82
N LEU A 71 15.75 -3.03 8.31
CA LEU A 71 15.98 -1.99 9.31
C LEU A 71 15.82 -2.50 10.76
N GLU A 72 15.84 -3.83 10.95
CA GLU A 72 15.78 -4.52 12.24
C GLU A 72 14.47 -4.32 13.00
N HIS A 73 13.33 -4.14 12.29
CA HIS A 73 11.99 -4.09 12.87
C HIS A 73 11.30 -5.47 12.78
N GLU A 74 10.40 -5.74 13.72
CA GLU A 74 9.50 -6.91 13.69
C GLU A 74 8.30 -6.59 12.80
N VAL A 75 8.22 -7.20 11.62
CA VAL A 75 7.22 -6.84 10.62
C VAL A 75 6.27 -8.00 10.34
N ILE A 76 4.98 -7.70 10.37
CA ILE A 76 3.94 -8.58 9.83
C ILE A 76 3.35 -7.91 8.59
N GLY A 77 3.43 -8.57 7.44
CA GLY A 77 2.78 -8.17 6.20
C GLY A 77 1.45 -8.91 6.04
N ILE A 78 0.39 -8.19 5.71
CA ILE A 78 -0.90 -8.79 5.37
C ILE A 78 -1.34 -8.38 3.96
N ASP A 79 -1.99 -9.32 3.27
CA ASP A 79 -2.64 -9.07 1.98
C ASP A 79 -3.90 -9.94 1.86
N LEU A 80 -4.91 -9.47 1.13
CA LEU A 80 -6.13 -10.22 0.86
C LEU A 80 -5.85 -11.48 0.03
N THR A 81 -4.85 -11.41 -0.85
CA THR A 81 -4.57 -12.36 -1.90
C THR A 81 -3.57 -13.44 -1.45
N LYS A 82 -3.99 -14.70 -1.43
CA LYS A 82 -3.13 -15.85 -1.08
C LYS A 82 -1.86 -15.91 -1.93
N GLU A 83 -1.99 -15.61 -3.22
CA GLU A 83 -0.87 -15.65 -4.16
C GLU A 83 0.17 -14.56 -3.84
N MET A 84 -0.26 -13.35 -3.48
CA MET A 84 0.65 -12.29 -3.02
C MET A 84 1.43 -12.72 -1.78
N ILE A 85 0.77 -13.30 -0.78
CA ILE A 85 1.40 -13.81 0.44
C ILE A 85 2.39 -14.94 0.16
N HIS A 86 2.03 -15.86 -0.73
CA HIS A 86 2.95 -16.91 -1.18
C HIS A 86 4.21 -16.29 -1.80
N LEU A 87 4.06 -15.37 -2.75
CA LEU A 87 5.17 -14.70 -3.42
C LEU A 87 5.98 -13.80 -2.47
N ALA A 88 5.35 -13.14 -1.51
CA ALA A 88 6.05 -12.39 -0.46
C ALA A 88 6.96 -13.30 0.37
N THR A 89 6.49 -14.51 0.70
CA THR A 89 7.30 -15.52 1.42
C THR A 89 8.49 -16.00 0.58
N VAL A 90 8.30 -16.18 -0.73
CA VAL A 90 9.40 -16.53 -1.65
C VAL A 90 10.41 -15.38 -1.72
N PHE A 91 9.93 -14.15 -1.88
CA PHE A 91 10.74 -12.94 -1.93
C PHE A 91 11.57 -12.74 -0.65
N ALA A 92 10.97 -12.95 0.52
CA ALA A 92 11.68 -12.87 1.81
C ALA A 92 12.86 -13.84 1.89
N LYS A 93 12.69 -15.08 1.41
CA LYS A 93 13.77 -16.08 1.34
C LYS A 93 14.88 -15.68 0.38
N GLN A 94 14.52 -15.13 -0.80
CA GLN A 94 15.48 -14.67 -1.81
C GLN A 94 16.30 -13.48 -1.30
N GLU A 95 15.63 -12.50 -0.69
CA GLU A 95 16.26 -11.27 -0.19
C GLU A 95 16.80 -11.38 1.25
N LYS A 96 16.66 -12.57 1.88
CA LYS A 96 17.22 -12.94 3.19
C LYS A 96 16.80 -11.98 4.30
N PHE A 97 15.52 -11.68 4.40
CA PHE A 97 14.93 -10.99 5.54
C PHE A 97 13.89 -11.87 6.23
N ASP A 98 13.66 -11.61 7.51
CA ASP A 98 12.69 -12.33 8.33
C ASP A 98 11.45 -11.47 8.56
N ALA A 99 10.27 -12.01 8.22
CA ALA A 99 8.99 -11.38 8.42
C ALA A 99 7.88 -12.43 8.42
N GLN A 100 6.77 -12.14 9.08
CA GLN A 100 5.57 -12.95 9.01
C GLN A 100 4.64 -12.41 7.90
N PHE A 101 4.01 -13.32 7.15
CA PHE A 101 3.03 -12.98 6.11
C PHE A 101 1.73 -13.73 6.36
N LEU A 102 0.60 -13.01 6.32
CA LEU A 102 -0.73 -13.56 6.59
C LEU A 102 -1.73 -13.13 5.51
N VAL A 103 -2.57 -14.05 5.07
CA VAL A 103 -3.75 -13.72 4.28
C VAL A 103 -4.80 -13.11 5.19
N MET A 104 -5.15 -11.83 4.97
CA MET A 104 -6.08 -11.12 5.85
C MET A 104 -6.71 -9.92 5.12
N ASP A 105 -7.99 -9.66 5.40
CA ASP A 105 -8.68 -8.46 4.92
C ASP A 105 -8.26 -7.24 5.73
N ALA A 106 -7.78 -6.21 5.05
CA ALA A 106 -7.40 -4.92 5.63
C ALA A 106 -8.53 -4.22 6.41
N GLN A 107 -9.79 -4.58 6.13
CA GLN A 107 -10.99 -4.02 6.74
C GLN A 107 -11.52 -4.86 7.92
N ASN A 108 -10.86 -6.00 8.21
CA ASN A 108 -11.25 -6.90 9.30
C ASN A 108 -10.03 -7.61 9.87
N LEU A 109 -9.30 -6.92 10.76
CA LEU A 109 -8.03 -7.40 11.28
C LEU A 109 -8.22 -8.36 12.46
N GLU A 110 -7.62 -9.56 12.34
CA GLU A 110 -7.67 -10.59 13.40
C GLU A 110 -6.59 -10.38 14.47
N PHE A 111 -6.16 -9.14 14.68
CA PHE A 111 -5.24 -8.76 15.74
C PHE A 111 -5.96 -8.14 16.92
N LYS A 112 -5.36 -8.30 18.12
CA LYS A 112 -5.84 -7.61 19.32
C LYS A 112 -5.62 -6.11 19.21
N ASP A 113 -6.42 -5.34 19.96
CA ASP A 113 -6.23 -3.91 20.12
C ASP A 113 -4.81 -3.60 20.60
N ALA A 114 -4.26 -2.46 20.18
CA ALA A 114 -2.98 -1.96 20.64
C ALA A 114 -1.80 -2.96 20.49
N SER A 115 -1.74 -3.68 19.37
CA SER A 115 -0.70 -4.69 19.09
C SER A 115 0.55 -4.09 18.45
N PHE A 116 0.41 -3.03 17.64
CA PHE A 116 1.50 -2.51 16.80
C PHE A 116 1.96 -1.11 17.22
N ASP A 117 3.26 -0.86 17.10
CA ASP A 117 3.85 0.47 17.25
C ASP A 117 3.59 1.33 15.99
N ILE A 118 3.58 0.69 14.83
CA ILE A 118 3.34 1.31 13.52
C ILE A 118 2.34 0.46 12.72
N VAL A 119 1.40 1.13 12.06
CA VAL A 119 0.59 0.56 10.97
C VAL A 119 0.89 1.37 9.73
N ILE A 120 1.36 0.69 8.68
CA ILE A 120 1.72 1.32 7.41
C ILE A 120 0.97 0.69 6.25
N ALA A 121 0.57 1.51 5.28
CA ALA A 121 -0.01 1.07 4.02
C ALA A 121 0.56 1.88 2.85
N ARG A 122 0.76 1.24 1.69
CA ARG A 122 1.16 1.91 0.44
C ARG A 122 0.29 1.47 -0.73
N ASN A 123 -0.43 2.41 -1.34
CA ASN A 123 -1.29 2.16 -2.49
C ASN A 123 -2.36 1.08 -2.22
N VAL A 124 -3.02 1.14 -1.07
CA VAL A 124 -4.01 0.15 -0.64
C VAL A 124 -5.41 0.73 -0.61
N THR A 125 -5.58 1.91 -0.01
CA THR A 125 -6.92 2.44 0.28
C THR A 125 -7.74 2.72 -0.98
N TRP A 126 -7.09 2.97 -2.12
CA TRP A 126 -7.77 3.15 -3.40
C TRP A 126 -8.41 1.86 -3.96
N THR A 127 -8.11 0.69 -3.38
CA THR A 127 -8.66 -0.63 -3.76
C THR A 127 -9.66 -1.17 -2.74
N LEU A 128 -9.89 -0.46 -1.64
CA LEU A 128 -10.74 -0.96 -0.55
C LEU A 128 -12.20 -0.55 -0.74
N PRO A 129 -13.15 -1.48 -0.61
CA PRO A 129 -14.58 -1.20 -0.62
C PRO A 129 -15.05 -0.26 0.51
N ASP A 130 -14.47 -0.38 1.70
CA ASP A 130 -14.83 0.40 2.90
C ASP A 130 -13.58 0.96 3.59
N VAL A 131 -13.09 2.11 3.11
CA VAL A 131 -11.92 2.79 3.70
C VAL A 131 -12.18 3.29 5.12
N PRO A 132 -13.36 3.83 5.47
CA PRO A 132 -13.71 4.14 6.86
C PRO A 132 -13.50 2.98 7.82
N LYS A 133 -14.01 1.80 7.49
CA LYS A 133 -13.85 0.60 8.30
C LYS A 133 -12.38 0.18 8.41
N ALA A 134 -11.65 0.22 7.30
CA ALA A 134 -10.21 -0.06 7.30
C ALA A 134 -9.45 0.86 8.26
N TYR A 135 -9.69 2.17 8.20
CA TYR A 135 -9.03 3.14 9.07
C TYR A 135 -9.36 2.92 10.55
N GLN A 136 -10.61 2.55 10.88
CA GLN A 136 -11.00 2.18 12.25
C GLN A 136 -10.20 0.97 12.75
N GLU A 137 -10.11 -0.09 11.95
CA GLU A 137 -9.35 -1.30 12.29
C GLU A 137 -7.85 -1.02 12.45
N TRP A 138 -7.26 -0.21 11.53
CA TRP A 138 -5.85 0.15 11.60
C TRP A 138 -5.54 0.98 12.85
N LEU A 139 -6.41 1.93 13.20
CA LEU A 139 -6.30 2.67 14.44
C LEU A 139 -6.56 1.78 15.66
N ARG A 140 -7.50 0.83 15.61
CA ARG A 140 -7.79 -0.08 16.73
C ARG A 140 -6.55 -0.90 17.12
N VAL A 141 -5.88 -1.51 16.14
CA VAL A 141 -4.70 -2.35 16.39
C VAL A 141 -3.45 -1.55 16.73
N LEU A 142 -3.45 -0.25 16.51
CA LEU A 142 -2.35 0.65 16.82
C LEU A 142 -2.30 0.96 18.32
N LYS A 143 -1.12 0.88 18.94
CA LYS A 143 -0.87 1.27 20.33
C LYS A 143 -1.10 2.76 20.54
N LYS A 144 -1.42 3.16 21.76
CA LYS A 144 -1.40 4.58 22.15
C LYS A 144 0.01 5.16 21.95
N GLY A 145 0.10 6.30 21.30
CA GLY A 145 1.37 6.91 20.90
C GLY A 145 2.00 6.28 19.64
N GLY A 146 1.38 5.25 19.07
CA GLY A 146 1.80 4.63 17.82
C GLY A 146 1.50 5.49 16.58
N LEU A 147 2.09 5.14 15.45
CA LEU A 147 1.94 5.89 14.20
C LEU A 147 1.17 5.09 13.14
N PHE A 148 0.13 5.71 12.62
CA PHE A 148 -0.55 5.33 11.40
C PHE A 148 0.11 6.05 10.22
N ILE A 149 0.58 5.32 9.22
CA ILE A 149 1.22 5.89 8.03
C ILE A 149 0.49 5.35 6.80
N ASN A 150 -0.20 6.23 6.06
CA ASN A 150 -0.81 5.86 4.79
C ASN A 150 -0.16 6.66 3.65
N ILE A 151 0.34 5.94 2.65
CA ILE A 151 0.95 6.50 1.44
C ILE A 151 0.08 6.07 0.26
N ASP A 152 -0.65 7.02 -0.33
CA ASP A 152 -1.60 6.71 -1.40
C ASP A 152 -1.72 7.87 -2.39
N GLY A 153 -2.50 7.72 -3.44
CA GLY A 153 -2.77 8.73 -4.47
C GLY A 153 -4.26 9.01 -4.66
N ASN A 154 -4.57 10.13 -5.32
CA ASN A 154 -5.93 10.41 -5.77
C ASN A 154 -6.22 9.67 -7.08
N TYR A 155 -6.23 8.34 -7.01
CA TYR A 155 -6.40 7.51 -8.20
C TYR A 155 -7.76 7.67 -8.87
N GLY A 156 -8.81 8.05 -8.14
CA GLY A 156 -10.13 8.33 -8.71
C GLY A 156 -10.13 9.40 -9.80
N ALA A 157 -9.15 10.30 -9.78
CA ALA A 157 -8.96 11.34 -10.80
C ALA A 157 -8.08 10.89 -11.99
N SER A 158 -7.56 9.64 -11.98
CA SER A 158 -6.63 9.12 -12.99
C SER A 158 -7.31 8.09 -13.87
N SER A 159 -6.92 8.00 -15.16
CA SER A 159 -7.27 6.87 -16.03
C SER A 159 -6.20 5.79 -15.92
N MET A 160 -6.61 4.54 -15.78
CA MET A 160 -5.70 3.38 -15.80
C MET A 160 -5.46 2.89 -17.23
N THR A 161 -6.35 3.20 -18.15
CA THR A 161 -6.30 2.77 -19.56
C THR A 161 -5.51 3.72 -20.45
N ASP A 162 -5.36 5.00 -20.07
CA ASP A 162 -4.52 5.95 -20.80
C ASP A 162 -3.06 5.84 -20.36
N THR A 163 -2.27 5.12 -21.14
CA THR A 163 -0.84 4.94 -20.93
C THR A 163 0.04 5.87 -21.76
N THR A 164 -0.53 6.76 -22.56
CA THR A 164 0.18 7.60 -23.53
C THR A 164 1.19 8.57 -22.90
N HIS A 165 0.93 8.98 -21.66
CA HIS A 165 1.77 9.90 -20.90
C HIS A 165 2.83 9.21 -20.04
N LEU A 166 2.85 7.86 -20.03
CA LEU A 166 3.78 7.07 -19.21
C LEU A 166 5.15 6.96 -19.88
N PRO A 167 6.24 6.85 -19.09
CA PRO A 167 7.57 6.57 -19.63
C PRO A 167 7.60 5.32 -20.50
N GLN A 168 8.44 5.28 -21.52
CA GLN A 168 8.50 4.20 -22.52
C GLN A 168 8.63 2.80 -21.90
N HIS A 169 9.35 2.67 -20.80
CA HIS A 169 9.59 1.38 -20.11
C HIS A 169 8.67 1.15 -18.90
N HIS A 170 7.62 1.95 -18.78
CA HIS A 170 6.69 1.83 -17.63
C HIS A 170 5.99 0.47 -17.63
N ALA A 171 5.81 -0.10 -16.44
CA ALA A 171 5.24 -1.44 -16.25
C ALA A 171 3.84 -1.62 -16.87
N HIS A 172 3.03 -0.56 -16.95
CA HIS A 172 1.69 -0.61 -17.55
C HIS A 172 1.71 -0.89 -19.05
N HIS A 173 2.78 -0.57 -19.78
CA HIS A 173 2.90 -0.92 -21.20
C HIS A 173 3.00 -2.41 -21.46
N HIS A 174 3.32 -3.20 -20.43
CA HIS A 174 3.40 -4.67 -20.51
C HIS A 174 2.10 -5.36 -20.07
N LEU A 175 1.08 -4.59 -19.66
CA LEU A 175 -0.22 -5.12 -19.29
C LEU A 175 -1.16 -5.19 -20.51
N SER A 176 -2.02 -6.22 -20.54
CA SER A 176 -3.07 -6.27 -21.54
C SER A 176 -4.09 -5.16 -21.33
N GLN A 177 -4.76 -4.74 -22.40
CA GLN A 177 -5.82 -3.75 -22.32
C GLN A 177 -6.98 -4.22 -21.41
N ASP A 178 -7.27 -5.52 -21.39
CA ASP A 178 -8.29 -6.11 -20.52
C ASP A 178 -7.89 -5.94 -19.03
N THR A 179 -6.62 -6.16 -18.69
CA THR A 179 -6.12 -5.95 -17.33
C THR A 179 -6.22 -4.50 -16.89
N LEU A 180 -5.86 -3.55 -17.76
CA LEU A 180 -5.98 -2.11 -17.47
C LEU A 180 -7.45 -1.69 -17.34
N SER A 181 -8.33 -2.21 -18.20
CA SER A 181 -9.77 -1.95 -18.17
C SER A 181 -10.42 -2.50 -16.90
N GLU A 182 -10.04 -3.70 -16.46
CA GLU A 182 -10.53 -4.28 -15.20
C GLU A 182 -10.08 -3.45 -14.00
N CYS A 183 -8.82 -3.00 -13.99
CA CYS A 183 -8.32 -2.08 -12.96
C CYS A 183 -9.14 -0.79 -12.88
N GLU A 184 -9.42 -0.17 -14.03
CA GLU A 184 -10.22 1.05 -14.09
C GLU A 184 -11.69 0.81 -13.68
N MET A 185 -12.28 -0.31 -14.04
CA MET A 185 -13.63 -0.67 -13.60
C MET A 185 -13.71 -0.90 -12.10
N ILE A 186 -12.73 -1.59 -11.49
CA ILE A 186 -12.62 -1.75 -10.04
C ILE A 186 -12.51 -0.37 -9.39
N GLN A 187 -11.56 0.44 -9.83
CA GLN A 187 -11.36 1.79 -9.31
C GLN A 187 -12.66 2.60 -9.32
N ARG A 188 -13.35 2.67 -10.44
CA ARG A 188 -14.59 3.46 -10.61
C ARG A 188 -15.76 2.95 -9.79
N SER A 189 -15.77 1.67 -9.41
CA SER A 189 -16.84 1.08 -8.61
C SER A 189 -16.70 1.33 -7.11
N LEU A 190 -15.53 1.83 -6.66
CA LEU A 190 -15.24 2.08 -5.26
C LEU A 190 -15.62 3.51 -4.87
N SER A 191 -16.28 3.67 -3.72
CA SER A 191 -16.74 4.96 -3.20
C SER A 191 -15.60 5.95 -3.01
N ILE A 192 -14.43 5.49 -2.58
CA ILE A 192 -13.24 6.32 -2.36
C ILE A 192 -12.77 7.04 -3.62
N SER A 193 -13.08 6.51 -4.80
CA SER A 193 -12.69 7.11 -6.08
C SER A 193 -13.49 8.36 -6.44
N SER A 194 -14.63 8.59 -5.80
CA SER A 194 -15.41 9.83 -5.93
C SER A 194 -14.93 10.93 -4.97
N GLU A 195 -14.07 10.60 -4.02
CA GLU A 195 -13.58 11.51 -3.02
C GLU A 195 -12.35 12.29 -3.48
N VAL A 196 -12.23 13.54 -3.00
CA VAL A 196 -11.04 14.36 -3.25
C VAL A 196 -9.96 14.04 -2.22
N ARG A 197 -8.97 13.28 -2.63
CA ARG A 197 -7.88 12.85 -1.74
C ARG A 197 -6.64 13.73 -1.83
N PRO A 198 -5.92 13.96 -0.74
CA PRO A 198 -6.10 13.45 0.61
C PRO A 198 -7.05 14.25 1.51
N GLN A 199 -7.81 15.21 0.98
CA GLN A 199 -8.69 16.04 1.80
C GLN A 199 -9.73 15.23 2.58
N TRP A 200 -10.35 14.27 1.91
CA TRP A 200 -11.30 13.35 2.54
C TRP A 200 -10.65 12.55 3.67
N ASP A 201 -9.47 11.98 3.42
CA ASP A 201 -8.73 11.19 4.42
C ASP A 201 -8.39 12.01 5.67
N VAL A 202 -7.94 13.25 5.46
CA VAL A 202 -7.62 14.20 6.53
C VAL A 202 -8.85 14.50 7.37
N GLN A 203 -9.98 14.82 6.71
CA GLN A 203 -11.23 15.11 7.41
C GLN A 203 -11.70 13.90 8.20
N TYR A 204 -11.60 12.70 7.61
CA TYR A 204 -11.98 11.47 8.29
C TYR A 204 -11.11 11.22 9.51
N LEU A 205 -9.78 11.28 9.37
CA LEU A 205 -8.83 11.01 10.46
C LEU A 205 -8.92 12.04 11.60
N LEU A 206 -9.18 13.33 11.31
CA LEU A 206 -9.37 14.35 12.32
C LEU A 206 -10.62 14.13 13.17
N ASN A 207 -11.59 13.36 12.69
CA ASN A 207 -12.78 12.96 13.44
C ASN A 207 -12.56 11.66 14.24
N GLN A 208 -11.37 11.06 14.18
CA GLN A 208 -10.97 9.91 14.98
C GLN A 208 -10.12 10.36 16.18
N GLU A 209 -9.87 9.42 17.11
CA GLU A 209 -9.01 9.66 18.27
C GLU A 209 -7.51 9.67 17.85
N VAL A 210 -7.06 10.77 17.24
CA VAL A 210 -5.66 10.98 16.88
C VAL A 210 -5.12 12.25 17.54
N ASP A 211 -3.93 12.15 18.14
CA ASP A 211 -3.27 13.28 18.83
C ASP A 211 -2.73 14.33 17.83
N SER A 212 -2.28 13.87 16.67
CA SER A 212 -1.73 14.73 15.62
C SER A 212 -1.81 14.08 14.25
N LEU A 213 -1.89 14.90 13.20
CA LEU A 213 -1.88 14.48 11.81
C LEU A 213 -0.91 15.35 11.01
N LYS A 214 0.05 14.73 10.34
CA LYS A 214 0.95 15.36 9.37
C LYS A 214 0.61 14.90 7.97
N ILE A 215 0.68 15.83 7.02
CA ILE A 215 0.40 15.57 5.60
C ILE A 215 1.62 15.98 4.80
N ASP A 216 2.10 15.08 3.96
CA ASP A 216 3.15 15.35 3.00
C ASP A 216 2.64 15.08 1.57
N ARG A 217 2.50 16.13 0.78
CA ARG A 217 2.04 16.07 -0.63
C ARG A 217 3.22 16.08 -1.61
N THR A 218 4.44 16.09 -1.10
CA THR A 218 5.65 16.20 -1.90
C THR A 218 6.47 14.92 -1.96
N ILE A 219 5.99 13.85 -1.31
CA ILE A 219 6.69 12.55 -1.25
C ILE A 219 7.00 11.99 -2.65
N SER A 220 6.08 12.09 -3.62
CA SER A 220 6.32 11.66 -5.00
C SER A 220 7.55 12.31 -5.62
N GLN A 221 7.78 13.60 -5.34
CA GLN A 221 8.90 14.36 -5.88
C GLN A 221 10.27 13.87 -5.36
N ARG A 222 10.27 13.21 -4.20
CA ARG A 222 11.48 12.65 -3.57
C ARG A 222 11.70 11.19 -3.89
N ILE A 223 10.61 10.44 -4.11
CA ILE A 223 10.68 9.03 -4.47
C ILE A 223 10.92 8.87 -5.97
N TYR A 224 10.07 9.47 -6.80
CA TYR A 224 10.09 9.33 -8.27
C TYR A 224 10.84 10.49 -8.93
N LEU A 225 12.15 10.61 -8.61
CA LEU A 225 13.02 11.62 -9.22
C LEU A 225 13.20 11.37 -10.72
N ASP A 226 13.22 10.12 -11.11
CA ASP A 226 13.37 9.67 -12.48
C ASP A 226 12.01 9.22 -13.03
N LYS A 227 11.78 9.47 -14.32
CA LYS A 227 10.62 8.92 -15.03
C LYS A 227 11.01 7.57 -15.65
N ASP A 228 11.25 6.60 -14.78
CA ASP A 228 11.63 5.24 -15.13
C ASP A 228 10.41 4.27 -15.14
N GLU A 229 10.69 2.97 -15.17
CA GLU A 229 9.65 1.93 -15.15
C GLU A 229 8.80 1.92 -13.86
N PHE A 230 9.28 2.51 -12.76
CA PHE A 230 8.62 2.57 -11.47
C PHE A 230 7.87 3.89 -11.23
N TYR A 231 7.98 4.84 -12.17
CA TYR A 231 7.34 6.14 -12.04
C TYR A 231 5.85 6.02 -11.77
N ASN A 232 5.33 6.72 -10.77
CA ASN A 232 3.89 6.80 -10.53
C ASN A 232 3.37 8.15 -11.05
N PRO A 233 2.54 8.16 -12.11
CA PRO A 233 1.99 9.38 -12.68
C PRO A 233 1.00 10.08 -11.75
N THR A 234 0.33 9.33 -10.87
CA THR A 234 -0.55 9.88 -9.84
C THR A 234 0.29 10.32 -8.65
N PRO A 235 0.35 11.64 -8.34
CA PRO A 235 1.12 12.11 -7.20
C PRO A 235 0.65 11.45 -5.90
N LEU A 236 1.61 10.86 -5.17
CA LEU A 236 1.34 10.30 -3.85
C LEU A 236 1.30 11.40 -2.80
N PHE A 237 0.47 11.17 -1.79
CA PHE A 237 0.52 11.85 -0.51
C PHE A 237 0.92 10.87 0.59
N LEU A 238 1.48 11.38 1.66
CA LEU A 238 1.71 10.62 2.89
C LEU A 238 0.93 11.28 4.03
N LEU A 239 0.16 10.48 4.73
CA LEU A 239 -0.50 10.83 5.98
C LEU A 239 0.21 10.11 7.12
N CYS A 240 0.61 10.85 8.15
CA CYS A 240 1.18 10.29 9.36
C CYS A 240 0.37 10.82 10.55
N ALA A 241 -0.50 9.96 11.11
CA ALA A 241 -1.28 10.26 12.29
C ALA A 241 -0.66 9.57 13.52
N LYS A 242 -0.68 10.24 14.66
CA LYS A 242 -0.32 9.67 15.96
C LYS A 242 -1.58 9.42 16.76
N LYS A 243 -1.76 8.16 17.23
CA LYS A 243 -2.85 7.76 18.10
C LYS A 243 -2.57 8.12 19.55
#